data_c35e8529f2130e1240ca84a8dc90fa79
#
_entry.id   c35e8529f2130e1240ca84a8dc90fa79
#
_cell.length_a   1.000
_cell.length_b   1.000
_cell.length_c   1.000
_cell.angle_alpha   90.00
_cell.angle_beta   90.00
_cell.angle_gamma   90.00
#
_symmetry.space_group_name_H-M   'P 1'
#
loop_
_entity.id
_entity.type
_entity.pdbx_description
1 polymer ?
#
loop_
_entity_poly.entity_id
_entity_poly.type
_entity_poly.pdbx_seq_one_letter_code
_entity_poly.pdbx_strand_id
1 'polypeptide(L)'
;SEMCIRDRLVTVLLGILIFIDDYFNCLTVGSVMRPVTDKHNVSRAKLAYLIDATAAPICIIAPISSWAAAVTGFVEGEDGFEIFIKAIPYNYYALFTIAAMILIVALNVDFGSMAVHEANAAKGDLYTTPDRPYANATEDVIKGRGRVLDLLFPIITLIVCCIIGMLYSGDFFKGVGFVDAFSGSDASVGLMLGSFFALIITIVFYAVRRVLSFNESCSCIPEGFKAMVPAILILTFAWTLKAMTDSLGAKEFVAGLVKGVSGGWLSILPAVIFLVAVFLAFATGTSWGTFGILIPIVVSTFSGTNHTMMIISISACMAGAVCGDHCSPISDTTIMASAGAQCNHMNHVSTQLPYVIVVAVISCVTYVIAGFVQNPIIPLIIGLSLIHI
;
A
#
# COMPACT_ATOMS: atom_id res chain seq x y z
N SER A 1 -8.50 7.94 26.15
CA SER A 1 -9.21 6.94 26.94
C SER A 1 -9.19 5.59 26.22
N GLU A 2 -9.43 4.49 26.91
CA GLU A 2 -9.35 3.12 26.36
C GLU A 2 -10.22 2.89 25.09
N MET A 3 -11.38 3.55 25.01
CA MET A 3 -12.24 3.46 23.83
C MET A 3 -11.59 4.05 22.56
N CYS A 4 -10.88 5.16 22.67
CA CYS A 4 -10.18 5.75 21.53
C CYS A 4 -9.05 4.85 21.00
N ILE A 5 -8.32 4.16 21.88
CA ILE A 5 -7.28 3.20 21.50
C ILE A 5 -7.91 2.02 20.76
N ARG A 6 -9.01 1.48 21.29
CA ARG A 6 -9.72 0.35 20.67
C ARG A 6 -10.20 0.69 19.26
N ASP A 7 -10.76 1.87 19.04
CA ASP A 7 -11.28 2.26 17.73
C ASP A 7 -10.16 2.50 16.73
N ARG A 8 -9.04 3.09 17.16
CA ARG A 8 -7.83 3.21 16.33
C ARG A 8 -7.28 1.82 15.96
N LEU A 9 -7.23 0.88 16.91
CA LEU A 9 -6.80 -0.50 16.65
C LEU A 9 -7.77 -1.22 15.69
N VAL A 10 -9.08 -1.03 15.84
CA VAL A 10 -10.07 -1.57 14.90
C VAL A 10 -9.91 -0.97 13.51
N THR A 11 -9.60 0.33 13.40
CA THR A 11 -9.29 0.98 12.12
C THR A 11 -8.07 0.34 11.46
N VAL A 12 -7.00 0.15 12.24
CA VAL A 12 -5.77 -0.53 11.77
C VAL A 12 -6.06 -1.96 11.32
N LEU A 13 -6.80 -2.73 12.13
CA LEU A 13 -7.16 -4.11 11.79
C LEU A 13 -8.01 -4.18 10.50
N LEU A 14 -8.97 -3.27 10.35
CA LEU A 14 -9.78 -3.19 9.13
C LEU A 14 -8.91 -2.84 7.91
N GLY A 15 -8.00 -1.88 8.07
CA GLY A 15 -7.04 -1.53 7.01
C GLY A 15 -6.14 -2.70 6.63
N ILE A 16 -5.62 -3.45 7.60
CA ILE A 16 -4.83 -4.66 7.33
C ILE A 16 -5.67 -5.74 6.63
N LEU A 17 -6.94 -5.87 6.95
CA LEU A 17 -7.83 -6.86 6.33
C LEU A 17 -8.12 -6.54 4.86
N ILE A 18 -8.11 -5.26 4.48
CA ILE A 18 -8.38 -4.80 3.11
C ILE A 18 -7.03 -4.59 2.38
N PHE A 19 -6.29 -5.67 2.14
CA PHE A 19 -4.93 -5.64 1.59
C PHE A 19 -4.84 -5.84 0.07
N ILE A 20 -5.96 -6.03 -0.61
CA ILE A 20 -5.97 -6.39 -2.04
C ILE A 20 -5.61 -5.20 -2.91
N ASP A 21 -6.10 -4.01 -2.52
CA ASP A 21 -5.92 -2.77 -3.27
C ASP A 21 -5.93 -1.56 -2.33
N ASP A 22 -5.01 -0.64 -2.50
CA ASP A 22 -4.80 0.54 -1.65
C ASP A 22 -5.90 1.61 -1.83
N TYR A 23 -6.38 1.82 -3.06
CA TYR A 23 -7.49 2.75 -3.31
C TYR A 23 -8.78 2.27 -2.66
N PHE A 24 -9.08 0.98 -2.81
CA PHE A 24 -10.21 0.35 -2.15
C PHE A 24 -10.10 0.43 -0.62
N ASN A 25 -8.90 0.23 -0.09
CA ASN A 25 -8.61 0.39 1.34
C ASN A 25 -8.93 1.81 1.80
N CYS A 26 -8.36 2.83 1.17
CA CYS A 26 -8.55 4.23 1.56
C CYS A 26 -10.02 4.64 1.65
N LEU A 27 -10.80 4.30 0.63
CA LEU A 27 -12.21 4.68 0.56
C LEU A 27 -13.07 3.89 1.56
N THR A 28 -12.83 2.57 1.66
CA THR A 28 -13.66 1.69 2.49
C THR A 28 -13.40 1.91 3.97
N VAL A 29 -12.13 1.90 4.41
CA VAL A 29 -11.77 2.12 5.81
C VAL A 29 -12.24 3.49 6.27
N GLY A 30 -12.05 4.53 5.43
CA GLY A 30 -12.49 5.87 5.73
C GLY A 30 -14.00 5.97 5.93
N SER A 31 -14.79 5.47 4.99
CA SER A 31 -16.24 5.55 5.06
C SER A 31 -16.85 4.77 6.24
N VAL A 32 -16.25 3.62 6.59
CA VAL A 32 -16.72 2.75 7.68
C VAL A 32 -16.30 3.28 9.05
N MET A 33 -15.05 3.73 9.20
CA MET A 33 -14.50 4.08 10.51
C MET A 33 -14.75 5.54 10.91
N ARG A 34 -14.97 6.44 9.95
CA ARG A 34 -15.23 7.85 10.23
C ARG A 34 -16.35 8.09 11.27
N PRO A 35 -17.56 7.50 11.13
CA PRO A 35 -18.61 7.71 12.15
C PRO A 35 -18.24 7.19 13.54
N VAL A 36 -17.40 6.15 13.59
CA VAL A 36 -16.94 5.56 14.86
C VAL A 36 -15.90 6.45 15.52
N THR A 37 -14.90 6.89 14.75
CA THR A 37 -13.81 7.75 15.24
C THR A 37 -14.31 9.13 15.67
N ASP A 38 -15.27 9.71 14.93
CA ASP A 38 -15.91 10.98 15.29
C ASP A 38 -16.60 10.92 16.65
N LYS A 39 -17.36 9.85 16.87
CA LYS A 39 -18.08 9.64 18.14
C LYS A 39 -17.13 9.57 19.36
N HIS A 40 -15.88 9.16 19.13
CA HIS A 40 -14.88 9.00 20.19
C HIS A 40 -13.80 10.08 20.18
N ASN A 41 -14.05 11.20 19.49
CA ASN A 41 -13.16 12.36 19.46
C ASN A 41 -11.73 12.03 18.98
N VAL A 42 -11.58 11.19 17.96
CA VAL A 42 -10.34 11.00 17.23
C VAL A 42 -10.30 12.03 16.11
N SER A 43 -9.19 12.74 15.93
CA SER A 43 -9.09 13.76 14.88
C SER A 43 -9.21 13.15 13.48
N ARG A 44 -9.77 13.92 12.55
CA ARG A 44 -9.86 13.53 11.14
C ARG A 44 -8.47 13.32 10.51
N ALA A 45 -7.48 14.10 10.96
CA ALA A 45 -6.09 13.94 10.54
C ALA A 45 -5.51 12.59 11.01
N LYS A 46 -5.80 12.16 12.25
CA LYS A 46 -5.37 10.86 12.75
C LYS A 46 -6.03 9.71 12.01
N LEU A 47 -7.33 9.82 11.74
CA LEU A 47 -8.03 8.82 10.92
C LEU A 47 -7.41 8.73 9.53
N ALA A 48 -7.16 9.86 8.85
CA ALA A 48 -6.52 9.89 7.53
C ALA A 48 -5.14 9.23 7.55
N TYR A 49 -4.32 9.50 8.58
CA TYR A 49 -3.02 8.83 8.77
C TYR A 49 -3.16 7.31 8.92
N LEU A 50 -4.09 6.82 9.73
CA LEU A 50 -4.30 5.37 9.92
C LEU A 50 -4.74 4.69 8.63
N ILE A 51 -5.56 5.36 7.82
CA ILE A 51 -6.01 4.87 6.52
C ILE A 51 -4.81 4.77 5.57
N ASP A 52 -4.07 5.86 5.39
CA ASP A 52 -2.95 5.96 4.46
C ASP A 52 -1.83 4.96 4.83
N ALA A 53 -1.47 4.91 6.12
CA ALA A 53 -0.45 4.00 6.64
C ALA A 53 -0.86 2.50 6.59
N THR A 54 -2.14 2.16 6.40
CA THR A 54 -2.63 0.79 6.18
C THR A 54 -2.98 0.49 4.73
N ALA A 55 -2.90 1.46 3.83
CA ALA A 55 -3.19 1.25 2.41
C ALA A 55 -1.96 0.67 1.67
N ALA A 56 -1.15 1.52 1.06
CA ALA A 56 0.01 1.09 0.29
C ALA A 56 1.01 0.22 1.09
N PRO A 57 1.36 0.52 2.37
CA PRO A 57 2.29 -0.33 3.12
C PRO A 57 1.80 -1.76 3.37
N ILE A 58 0.50 -1.99 3.46
CA ILE A 58 -0.04 -3.35 3.60
C ILE A 58 -0.09 -4.04 2.23
N CYS A 59 -0.58 -3.35 1.19
CA CYS A 59 -0.70 -3.92 -0.15
C CYS A 59 0.64 -4.36 -0.75
N ILE A 60 1.73 -3.59 -0.49
CA ILE A 60 3.07 -3.87 -1.03
C ILE A 60 3.74 -5.11 -0.41
N ILE A 61 3.25 -5.61 0.72
CA ILE A 61 3.73 -6.83 1.37
C ILE A 61 2.71 -7.97 1.32
N ALA A 62 1.56 -7.74 0.70
CA ALA A 62 0.51 -8.74 0.57
C ALA A 62 0.70 -9.56 -0.72
N PRO A 63 0.84 -10.90 -0.64
CA PRO A 63 1.07 -11.74 -1.82
C PRO A 63 -0.08 -11.73 -2.82
N ILE A 64 -1.30 -11.43 -2.34
CA ILE A 64 -2.52 -11.42 -3.13
C ILE A 64 -3.03 -9.99 -3.19
N SER A 65 -2.32 -9.14 -3.95
CA SER A 65 -2.66 -7.73 -4.10
C SER A 65 -2.47 -7.27 -5.54
N SER A 66 -3.11 -6.16 -5.88
CA SER A 66 -2.88 -5.46 -7.15
C SER A 66 -1.39 -5.08 -7.34
N TRP A 67 -0.69 -4.84 -6.24
CA TRP A 67 0.72 -4.52 -6.22
C TRP A 67 1.60 -5.72 -6.58
N ALA A 68 1.32 -6.91 -6.05
CA ALA A 68 2.02 -8.13 -6.42
C ALA A 68 1.91 -8.39 -7.93
N ALA A 69 0.70 -8.24 -8.49
CA ALA A 69 0.47 -8.40 -9.92
C ALA A 69 1.27 -7.38 -10.76
N ALA A 70 1.30 -6.11 -10.35
CA ALA A 70 2.02 -5.07 -11.08
C ALA A 70 3.53 -5.26 -11.01
N VAL A 71 4.09 -5.52 -9.82
CA VAL A 71 5.54 -5.73 -9.63
C VAL A 71 6.02 -6.93 -10.43
N THR A 72 5.27 -8.04 -10.42
CA THR A 72 5.56 -9.23 -11.23
C THR A 72 5.69 -8.87 -12.72
N GLY A 73 4.83 -7.99 -13.23
CA GLY A 73 4.87 -7.55 -14.63
C GLY A 73 6.07 -6.69 -15.01
N PHE A 74 6.85 -6.17 -14.05
CA PHE A 74 8.07 -5.39 -14.32
C PHE A 74 9.35 -6.21 -14.21
N VAL A 75 9.29 -7.45 -13.70
CA VAL A 75 10.42 -8.35 -13.62
C VAL A 75 10.46 -9.23 -14.87
N GLU A 76 11.44 -9.01 -15.74
CA GLU A 76 11.60 -9.78 -16.98
C GLU A 76 12.73 -10.79 -16.85
N GLY A 77 12.51 -12.01 -17.36
CA GLY A 77 13.53 -13.05 -17.41
C GLY A 77 13.70 -13.91 -16.18
N GLU A 78 12.94 -13.63 -15.12
CA GLU A 78 12.89 -14.41 -13.86
C GLU A 78 11.42 -14.54 -13.38
N ASP A 79 11.16 -15.41 -12.39
CA ASP A 79 9.85 -15.52 -11.76
C ASP A 79 9.59 -14.27 -10.89
N GLY A 80 8.84 -13.32 -11.45
CA GLY A 80 8.54 -12.05 -10.78
C GLY A 80 7.73 -12.22 -9.51
N PHE A 81 6.88 -13.26 -9.43
CA PHE A 81 6.10 -13.53 -8.22
C PHE A 81 6.99 -14.07 -7.08
N GLU A 82 7.89 -15.01 -7.41
CA GLU A 82 8.86 -15.53 -6.44
C GLU A 82 9.76 -14.40 -5.90
N ILE A 83 10.21 -13.50 -6.78
CA ILE A 83 11.01 -12.33 -6.40
C ILE A 83 10.23 -11.41 -5.49
N PHE A 84 8.96 -11.14 -5.81
CA PHE A 84 8.08 -10.33 -4.96
C PHE A 84 7.96 -10.92 -3.55
N ILE A 85 7.67 -12.22 -3.44
CA ILE A 85 7.57 -12.91 -2.14
C ILE A 85 8.89 -12.81 -1.35
N LYS A 86 10.02 -13.04 -2.01
CA LYS A 86 11.35 -12.93 -1.39
C LYS A 86 11.71 -11.50 -0.98
N ALA A 87 11.13 -10.49 -1.62
CA ALA A 87 11.34 -9.09 -1.29
C ALA A 87 10.56 -8.63 -0.04
N ILE A 88 9.45 -9.29 0.32
CA ILE A 88 8.60 -8.93 1.46
C ILE A 88 9.39 -8.76 2.77
N PRO A 89 10.24 -9.73 3.20
CA PRO A 89 10.98 -9.62 4.46
C PRO A 89 12.00 -8.47 4.49
N TYR A 90 12.37 -7.94 3.34
CA TYR A 90 13.26 -6.79 3.18
C TYR A 90 12.51 -5.47 3.04
N ASN A 91 11.18 -5.46 2.98
CA ASN A 91 10.41 -4.21 2.86
C ASN A 91 10.32 -3.49 4.21
N TYR A 92 11.46 -2.91 4.61
CA TYR A 92 11.60 -2.31 5.93
C TYR A 92 10.66 -1.12 6.15
N TYR A 93 10.42 -0.29 5.13
CA TYR A 93 9.53 0.84 5.29
C TYR A 93 8.09 0.40 5.62
N ALA A 94 7.53 -0.56 4.90
CA ALA A 94 6.20 -1.08 5.17
C ALA A 94 6.11 -1.73 6.56
N LEU A 95 7.08 -2.60 6.89
CA LEU A 95 7.13 -3.28 8.19
C LEU A 95 7.29 -2.29 9.35
N PHE A 96 8.13 -1.27 9.21
CA PHE A 96 8.35 -0.24 10.23
C PHE A 96 7.18 0.73 10.34
N THR A 97 6.51 1.08 9.24
CA THR A 97 5.29 1.90 9.27
C THR A 97 4.19 1.20 10.08
N ILE A 98 3.99 -0.10 9.85
CA ILE A 98 3.01 -0.90 10.60
C ILE A 98 3.39 -0.96 12.09
N ALA A 99 4.66 -1.25 12.39
CA ALA A 99 5.13 -1.31 13.77
C ALA A 99 5.00 0.03 14.48
N ALA A 100 5.45 1.13 13.85
CA ALA A 100 5.33 2.48 14.39
C ALA A 100 3.87 2.88 14.63
N MET A 101 2.98 2.61 13.66
CA MET A 101 1.56 2.89 13.78
C MET A 101 0.93 2.13 14.96
N ILE A 102 1.22 0.83 15.11
CA ILE A 102 0.73 0.03 16.24
C ILE A 102 1.26 0.58 17.57
N LEU A 103 2.55 0.93 17.64
CA LEU A 103 3.15 1.51 18.85
C LEU A 103 2.52 2.87 19.20
N ILE A 104 2.37 3.77 18.24
CA ILE A 104 1.75 5.08 18.42
C ILE A 104 0.32 4.94 18.94
N VAL A 105 -0.45 4.00 18.39
CA VAL A 105 -1.84 3.74 18.83
C VAL A 105 -1.87 3.09 20.21
N ALA A 106 -1.05 2.06 20.45
CA ALA A 106 -1.05 1.30 21.71
C ALA A 106 -0.55 2.14 22.90
N LEU A 107 0.50 2.95 22.68
CA LEU A 107 1.05 3.83 23.71
C LEU A 107 0.30 5.16 23.81
N ASN A 108 -0.62 5.44 22.88
CA ASN A 108 -1.37 6.70 22.80
C ASN A 108 -0.44 7.93 22.81
N VAL A 109 0.64 7.86 22.03
CA VAL A 109 1.64 8.92 21.91
C VAL A 109 1.49 9.56 20.54
N ASP A 110 1.36 10.88 20.53
CA ASP A 110 1.35 11.68 19.31
C ASP A 110 2.39 12.79 19.42
N PHE A 111 3.07 13.10 18.32
CA PHE A 111 4.09 14.15 18.26
C PHE A 111 3.92 15.05 17.03
N GLY A 112 4.65 16.15 17.01
CA GLY A 112 4.54 17.13 15.94
C GLY A 112 3.16 17.78 15.84
N SER A 113 2.74 18.08 14.64
CA SER A 113 1.42 18.71 14.37
C SER A 113 0.24 17.78 14.70
N MET A 114 0.41 16.45 14.63
CA MET A 114 -0.64 15.51 15.00
C MET A 114 -1.05 15.64 16.47
N ALA A 115 -0.11 15.86 17.38
CA ALA A 115 -0.41 16.06 18.81
C ALA A 115 -1.36 17.25 19.03
N VAL A 116 -1.24 18.31 18.24
CA VAL A 116 -2.15 19.48 18.30
C VAL A 116 -3.55 19.08 17.84
N HIS A 117 -3.66 18.33 16.74
CA HIS A 117 -4.93 17.88 16.20
C HIS A 117 -5.65 16.93 17.20
N GLU A 118 -4.93 16.01 17.83
CA GLU A 118 -5.51 15.11 18.83
C GLU A 118 -5.91 15.85 20.12
N ALA A 119 -5.11 16.82 20.57
CA ALA A 119 -5.45 17.65 21.71
C ALA A 119 -6.73 18.50 21.49
N ASN A 120 -6.95 18.97 20.27
CA ASN A 120 -8.16 19.70 19.88
C ASN A 120 -9.35 18.76 19.72
N ALA A 121 -9.15 17.59 19.13
CA ALA A 121 -10.19 16.56 19.00
C ALA A 121 -10.71 16.10 20.37
N ALA A 122 -9.83 15.97 21.38
CA ALA A 122 -10.22 15.66 22.75
C ALA A 122 -11.15 16.73 23.36
N LYS A 123 -11.12 17.98 22.86
CA LYS A 123 -12.00 19.08 23.25
C LYS A 123 -13.25 19.19 22.36
N GLY A 124 -13.42 18.30 21.40
CA GLY A 124 -14.55 18.24 20.47
C GLY A 124 -14.32 18.91 19.10
N ASP A 125 -13.14 19.46 18.84
CA ASP A 125 -12.78 19.99 17.52
C ASP A 125 -11.99 18.95 16.71
N LEU A 126 -12.68 18.21 15.85
CA LEU A 126 -12.10 17.13 15.05
C LEU A 126 -11.22 17.63 13.88
N TYR A 127 -11.31 18.91 13.53
CA TYR A 127 -10.70 19.49 12.33
C TYR A 127 -9.50 20.37 12.61
N THR A 128 -9.44 21.01 13.76
CA THR A 128 -8.40 21.96 14.22
C THR A 128 -8.32 23.27 13.40
N THR A 129 -8.46 23.19 12.07
CA THR A 129 -8.40 24.37 11.19
C THR A 129 -9.81 24.83 10.78
N PRO A 130 -10.00 26.13 10.45
CA PRO A 130 -11.29 26.68 10.03
C PRO A 130 -11.70 26.16 8.63
N ASP A 131 -10.77 25.72 7.81
CA ASP A 131 -11.02 25.19 6.49
C ASP A 131 -11.58 23.76 6.60
N ARG A 132 -12.85 23.60 6.23
CA ARG A 132 -13.62 22.35 6.35
C ARG A 132 -14.24 21.99 5.01
N PRO A 133 -13.45 21.46 4.05
CA PRO A 133 -13.93 21.24 2.68
C PRO A 133 -15.11 20.26 2.60
N TYR A 134 -15.30 19.42 3.62
CA TYR A 134 -16.38 18.43 3.68
C TYR A 134 -17.54 18.80 4.62
N ALA A 135 -17.60 20.04 5.12
CA ALA A 135 -18.64 20.47 6.07
C ALA A 135 -20.07 20.36 5.50
N ASN A 136 -20.21 20.47 4.18
CA ASN A 136 -21.48 20.36 3.46
C ASN A 136 -21.65 19.00 2.74
N ALA A 137 -20.76 18.04 2.97
CA ALA A 137 -20.93 16.71 2.43
C ALA A 137 -22.22 16.14 3.04
N THR A 138 -23.21 15.84 2.19
CA THR A 138 -24.42 15.14 2.60
C THR A 138 -23.98 13.80 3.17
N GLU A 139 -24.30 13.57 4.44
CA GLU A 139 -24.20 12.22 4.99
C GLU A 139 -25.07 11.34 4.11
N ASP A 140 -24.46 10.38 3.43
CA ASP A 140 -25.23 9.35 2.75
C ASP A 140 -26.18 8.75 3.76
N VAL A 141 -27.48 8.85 3.49
CA VAL A 141 -28.51 8.36 4.41
C VAL A 141 -28.29 6.85 4.55
N ILE A 142 -27.61 6.46 5.62
CA ILE A 142 -27.40 5.07 5.96
C ILE A 142 -28.77 4.46 6.16
N LYS A 143 -29.25 3.73 5.16
CA LYS A 143 -30.47 2.92 5.28
C LYS A 143 -30.14 1.81 6.29
N GLY A 144 -30.44 2.01 7.57
CA GLY A 144 -30.03 1.26 8.75
C GLY A 144 -30.26 -0.25 8.80
N ARG A 145 -30.08 -0.97 7.70
CA ARG A 145 -30.24 -2.42 7.56
C ARG A 145 -28.92 -3.19 7.47
N GLY A 146 -27.77 -2.50 7.37
CA GLY A 146 -26.45 -3.10 7.27
C GLY A 146 -26.04 -3.79 8.58
N ARG A 147 -25.37 -4.94 8.47
CA ARG A 147 -24.71 -5.65 9.58
C ARG A 147 -23.21 -5.78 9.26
N VAL A 148 -22.39 -6.01 10.25
CA VAL A 148 -20.94 -6.27 10.07
C VAL A 148 -20.68 -7.39 9.04
N LEU A 149 -21.57 -8.39 8.98
CA LEU A 149 -21.50 -9.47 7.99
C LEU A 149 -21.59 -8.95 6.54
N ASP A 150 -22.33 -7.88 6.31
CA ASP A 150 -22.52 -7.32 4.97
C ASP A 150 -21.25 -6.60 4.46
N LEU A 151 -20.30 -6.29 5.36
CA LEU A 151 -18.95 -5.82 5.01
C LEU A 151 -17.96 -6.98 4.92
N LEU A 152 -17.95 -7.88 5.92
CA LEU A 152 -16.95 -8.94 5.99
C LEU A 152 -17.13 -10.01 4.91
N PHE A 153 -18.36 -10.37 4.57
CA PHE A 153 -18.64 -11.40 3.59
C PHE A 153 -18.06 -11.08 2.20
N PRO A 154 -18.28 -9.89 1.61
CA PRO A 154 -17.66 -9.52 0.34
C PRO A 154 -16.13 -9.57 0.35
N ILE A 155 -15.50 -9.09 1.43
CA ILE A 155 -14.03 -9.08 1.59
C ILE A 155 -13.50 -10.51 1.62
N ILE A 156 -14.07 -11.38 2.46
CA ILE A 156 -13.67 -12.79 2.54
C ILE A 156 -13.90 -13.49 1.21
N THR A 157 -15.05 -13.25 0.57
CA THR A 157 -15.36 -13.82 -0.75
C THR A 157 -14.35 -13.39 -1.79
N LEU A 158 -13.97 -12.12 -1.81
CA LEU A 158 -12.95 -11.60 -2.73
C LEU A 158 -11.60 -12.31 -2.53
N ILE A 159 -11.13 -12.41 -1.29
CA ILE A 159 -9.88 -13.10 -0.95
C ILE A 159 -9.92 -14.56 -1.42
N VAL A 160 -10.99 -15.29 -1.08
CA VAL A 160 -11.13 -16.72 -1.46
C VAL A 160 -11.18 -16.88 -2.97
N CYS A 161 -11.95 -16.07 -3.67
CA CYS A 161 -12.05 -16.13 -5.13
C CYS A 161 -10.71 -15.78 -5.81
N CYS A 162 -9.96 -14.81 -5.29
CA CYS A 162 -8.64 -14.46 -5.80
C CYS A 162 -7.63 -15.62 -5.59
N ILE A 163 -7.63 -16.25 -4.42
CA ILE A 163 -6.80 -17.45 -4.17
C ILE A 163 -7.14 -18.57 -5.17
N ILE A 164 -8.43 -18.85 -5.36
CA ILE A 164 -8.87 -19.87 -6.33
C ILE A 164 -8.46 -19.47 -7.75
N GLY A 165 -8.58 -18.21 -8.11
CA GLY A 165 -8.17 -17.69 -9.42
C GLY A 165 -6.66 -17.85 -9.65
N MET A 166 -5.83 -17.57 -8.65
CA MET A 166 -4.38 -17.76 -8.72
C MET A 166 -4.03 -19.26 -8.87
N LEU A 167 -4.63 -20.13 -8.07
CA LEU A 167 -4.46 -21.58 -8.18
C LEU A 167 -4.90 -22.12 -9.56
N TYR A 168 -5.96 -21.53 -10.13
CA TYR A 168 -6.41 -21.88 -11.46
C TYR A 168 -5.38 -21.47 -12.54
N SER A 169 -4.85 -20.26 -12.48
CA SER A 169 -3.84 -19.79 -13.42
C SER A 169 -2.50 -20.54 -13.31
N GLY A 170 -2.18 -21.08 -12.11
CA GLY A 170 -1.00 -21.89 -11.85
C GLY A 170 -1.19 -23.40 -12.07
N ASP A 171 -2.24 -23.81 -12.78
CA ASP A 171 -2.49 -25.21 -13.17
C ASP A 171 -2.69 -26.20 -12.00
N PHE A 172 -3.10 -25.74 -10.82
CA PHE A 172 -3.41 -26.58 -9.66
C PHE A 172 -4.43 -27.68 -10.01
N PHE A 173 -5.48 -27.32 -10.73
CA PHE A 173 -6.52 -28.26 -11.16
C PHE A 173 -6.06 -29.26 -12.25
N LYS A 174 -4.85 -29.08 -12.78
CA LYS A 174 -4.20 -30.03 -13.70
C LYS A 174 -3.19 -30.93 -13.00
N GLY A 175 -3.09 -30.85 -11.66
CA GLY A 175 -2.27 -31.73 -10.84
C GLY A 175 -0.93 -31.15 -10.38
N VAL A 176 -0.69 -29.85 -10.57
CA VAL A 176 0.46 -29.15 -9.99
C VAL A 176 0.26 -29.01 -8.47
N GLY A 177 1.33 -29.15 -7.68
CA GLY A 177 1.27 -29.00 -6.23
C GLY A 177 0.78 -27.60 -5.82
N PHE A 178 0.16 -27.47 -4.64
CA PHE A 178 -0.42 -26.20 -4.17
C PHE A 178 0.62 -25.05 -4.16
N VAL A 179 1.82 -25.30 -3.61
CA VAL A 179 2.89 -24.30 -3.52
C VAL A 179 3.40 -23.92 -4.90
N ASP A 180 3.65 -24.92 -5.76
CA ASP A 180 4.16 -24.68 -7.11
C ASP A 180 3.13 -23.99 -8.00
N ALA A 181 1.85 -24.36 -7.88
CA ALA A 181 0.76 -23.69 -8.59
C ALA A 181 0.58 -22.23 -8.14
N PHE A 182 0.73 -21.98 -6.85
CA PHE A 182 0.59 -20.63 -6.33
C PHE A 182 1.78 -19.73 -6.71
N SER A 183 3.01 -20.22 -6.65
CA SER A 183 4.22 -19.50 -7.06
C SER A 183 4.31 -19.30 -8.57
N GLY A 184 3.92 -20.28 -9.38
CA GLY A 184 3.87 -20.17 -10.84
C GLY A 184 2.58 -19.55 -11.39
N SER A 185 1.73 -18.93 -10.54
CA SER A 185 0.47 -18.33 -10.97
C SER A 185 0.67 -17.02 -11.71
N ASP A 186 -0.17 -16.76 -12.72
CA ASP A 186 -0.36 -15.42 -13.26
C ASP A 186 -1.27 -14.62 -12.32
N ALA A 187 -0.65 -13.77 -11.49
CA ALA A 187 -1.38 -12.98 -10.50
C ALA A 187 -2.42 -12.05 -11.15
N SER A 188 -2.13 -11.48 -12.33
CA SER A 188 -3.06 -10.58 -13.03
C SER A 188 -4.31 -11.33 -13.48
N VAL A 189 -4.16 -12.52 -14.07
CA VAL A 189 -5.28 -13.38 -14.48
C VAL A 189 -6.04 -13.88 -13.25
N GLY A 190 -5.34 -14.33 -12.22
CA GLY A 190 -5.94 -14.83 -10.99
C GLY A 190 -6.79 -13.80 -10.27
N LEU A 191 -6.29 -12.57 -10.12
CA LEU A 191 -7.01 -11.46 -9.49
C LEU A 191 -8.19 -10.98 -10.34
N MET A 192 -8.05 -10.92 -11.67
CA MET A 192 -9.14 -10.55 -12.57
C MET A 192 -10.30 -11.54 -12.47
N LEU A 193 -10.03 -12.83 -12.58
CA LEU A 193 -11.06 -13.87 -12.46
C LEU A 193 -11.67 -13.89 -11.06
N GLY A 194 -10.83 -13.83 -10.02
CA GLY A 194 -11.27 -13.83 -8.64
C GLY A 194 -12.20 -12.67 -8.30
N SER A 195 -11.82 -11.46 -8.69
CA SER A 195 -12.64 -10.26 -8.45
C SER A 195 -13.97 -10.29 -9.23
N PHE A 196 -13.96 -10.79 -10.47
CA PHE A 196 -15.18 -10.95 -11.26
C PHE A 196 -16.19 -11.89 -10.61
N PHE A 197 -15.75 -13.08 -10.17
CA PHE A 197 -16.65 -14.01 -9.48
C PHE A 197 -17.07 -13.49 -8.10
N ALA A 198 -16.18 -12.86 -7.37
CA ALA A 198 -16.51 -12.25 -6.08
C ALA A 198 -17.56 -11.14 -6.20
N LEU A 199 -17.48 -10.32 -7.27
CA LEU A 199 -18.49 -9.30 -7.55
C LEU A 199 -19.88 -9.91 -7.78
N ILE A 200 -19.96 -10.97 -8.59
CA ILE A 200 -21.23 -11.68 -8.85
C ILE A 200 -21.80 -12.25 -7.55
N ILE A 201 -20.98 -12.95 -6.76
CA ILE A 201 -21.39 -13.55 -5.48
C ILE A 201 -21.89 -12.45 -4.53
N THR A 202 -21.19 -11.32 -4.46
CA THR A 202 -21.55 -10.18 -3.60
C THR A 202 -22.87 -9.57 -4.00
N ILE A 203 -23.13 -9.36 -5.30
CA ILE A 203 -24.41 -8.83 -5.80
C ILE A 203 -25.57 -9.79 -5.44
N VAL A 204 -25.36 -11.10 -5.64
CA VAL A 204 -26.36 -12.13 -5.28
C VAL A 204 -26.60 -12.13 -3.76
N PHE A 205 -25.54 -12.05 -2.96
CA PHE A 205 -25.63 -12.01 -1.50
C PHE A 205 -26.45 -10.80 -1.03
N TYR A 206 -26.17 -9.60 -1.55
CA TYR A 206 -26.92 -8.39 -1.18
C TYR A 206 -28.39 -8.44 -1.64
N ALA A 207 -28.66 -9.02 -2.80
CA ALA A 207 -30.01 -9.23 -3.29
C ALA A 207 -30.79 -10.20 -2.40
N VAL A 208 -30.23 -11.35 -2.02
CA VAL A 208 -30.84 -12.33 -1.12
C VAL A 208 -31.08 -11.75 0.28
N ARG A 209 -30.09 -11.00 0.79
CA ARG A 209 -30.19 -10.32 2.08
C ARG A 209 -31.12 -9.09 2.05
N ARG A 210 -31.50 -8.63 0.88
CA ARG A 210 -32.28 -7.40 0.65
C ARG A 210 -31.66 -6.14 1.29
N VAL A 211 -30.34 -6.10 1.32
CA VAL A 211 -29.55 -4.94 1.80
C VAL A 211 -29.56 -3.85 0.74
N LEU A 212 -29.27 -4.25 -0.51
CA LEU A 212 -29.34 -3.40 -1.70
C LEU A 212 -30.25 -4.03 -2.74
N SER A 213 -30.93 -3.20 -3.52
CA SER A 213 -31.65 -3.64 -4.72
C SER A 213 -30.66 -3.96 -5.85
N PHE A 214 -31.10 -4.74 -6.82
CA PHE A 214 -30.28 -5.06 -8.00
C PHE A 214 -29.85 -3.79 -8.74
N ASN A 215 -30.74 -2.81 -8.90
CA ASN A 215 -30.43 -1.55 -9.56
C ASN A 215 -29.36 -0.75 -8.77
N GLU A 216 -29.47 -0.68 -7.44
CA GLU A 216 -28.46 -0.02 -6.60
C GLU A 216 -27.10 -0.72 -6.71
N SER A 217 -27.05 -2.05 -6.69
CA SER A 217 -25.83 -2.81 -6.89
C SER A 217 -25.20 -2.58 -8.27
N CYS A 218 -26.02 -2.57 -9.33
CA CYS A 218 -25.55 -2.29 -10.69
C CYS A 218 -25.06 -0.86 -10.87
N SER A 219 -25.64 0.12 -10.18
CA SER A 219 -25.19 1.52 -10.25
C SER A 219 -23.82 1.75 -9.59
N CYS A 220 -23.42 0.89 -8.65
CA CYS A 220 -22.09 0.95 -8.04
C CYS A 220 -20.97 0.55 -9.02
N ILE A 221 -21.25 -0.28 -10.04
CA ILE A 221 -20.23 -0.76 -10.98
C ILE A 221 -19.59 0.39 -11.77
N PRO A 222 -20.34 1.30 -12.42
CA PRO A 222 -19.74 2.46 -13.09
C PRO A 222 -18.95 3.37 -12.15
N GLU A 223 -19.41 3.53 -10.91
CA GLU A 223 -18.71 4.36 -9.93
C GLU A 223 -17.37 3.72 -9.51
N GLY A 224 -17.34 2.40 -9.34
CA GLY A 224 -16.09 1.65 -9.12
C GLY A 224 -15.10 1.79 -10.30
N PHE A 225 -15.59 1.70 -11.55
CA PHE A 225 -14.74 1.96 -12.72
C PHE A 225 -14.19 3.39 -12.74
N LYS A 226 -15.01 4.39 -12.46
CA LYS A 226 -14.56 5.79 -12.38
C LYS A 226 -13.50 5.99 -11.32
N ALA A 227 -13.65 5.35 -10.16
CA ALA A 227 -12.65 5.41 -9.09
C ALA A 227 -11.30 4.81 -9.49
N MET A 228 -11.28 3.82 -10.40
CA MET A 228 -10.05 3.16 -10.87
C MET A 228 -9.41 3.84 -12.10
N VAL A 229 -10.07 4.80 -12.73
CA VAL A 229 -9.51 5.50 -13.91
C VAL A 229 -8.13 6.12 -13.64
N PRO A 230 -7.86 6.81 -12.52
CA PRO A 230 -6.53 7.34 -12.25
C PRO A 230 -5.46 6.26 -12.20
N ALA A 231 -5.70 5.15 -11.50
CA ALA A 231 -4.76 4.03 -11.42
C ALA A 231 -4.47 3.41 -12.79
N ILE A 232 -5.51 3.18 -13.60
CA ILE A 232 -5.38 2.64 -14.96
C ILE A 232 -4.54 3.57 -15.84
N LEU A 233 -4.76 4.88 -15.77
CA LEU A 233 -4.00 5.86 -16.55
C LEU A 233 -2.52 5.89 -16.11
N ILE A 234 -2.25 5.92 -14.80
CA ILE A 234 -0.88 5.90 -14.26
C ILE A 234 -0.13 4.66 -14.74
N LEU A 235 -0.73 3.47 -14.61
CA LEU A 235 -0.12 2.22 -15.07
C LEU A 235 0.13 2.23 -16.59
N THR A 236 -0.83 2.70 -17.38
CA THR A 236 -0.68 2.79 -18.83
C THR A 236 0.49 3.69 -19.23
N PHE A 237 0.62 4.85 -18.58
CA PHE A 237 1.74 5.75 -18.83
C PHE A 237 3.07 5.20 -18.32
N ALA A 238 3.08 4.51 -17.16
CA ALA A 238 4.28 3.86 -16.63
C ALA A 238 4.81 2.77 -17.57
N TRP A 239 3.94 1.93 -18.12
CA TRP A 239 4.31 0.91 -19.11
C TRP A 239 4.78 1.53 -20.43
N THR A 240 4.13 2.62 -20.87
CA THR A 240 4.57 3.36 -22.07
C THR A 240 5.96 3.96 -21.84
N LEU A 241 6.19 4.59 -20.70
CA LEU A 241 7.50 5.16 -20.35
C LEU A 241 8.58 4.07 -20.25
N LYS A 242 8.25 2.91 -19.65
CA LYS A 242 9.14 1.74 -19.63
C LYS A 242 9.54 1.32 -21.04
N ALA A 243 8.57 1.15 -21.94
CA ALA A 243 8.84 0.76 -23.34
C ALA A 243 9.72 1.79 -24.06
N MET A 244 9.50 3.08 -23.85
CA MET A 244 10.34 4.15 -24.39
C MET A 244 11.76 4.11 -23.83
N THR A 245 11.90 3.93 -22.53
CA THR A 245 13.19 3.85 -21.82
C THR A 245 14.00 2.64 -22.30
N ASP A 246 13.34 1.50 -22.49
CA ASP A 246 13.95 0.28 -23.04
C ASP A 246 14.45 0.52 -24.47
N SER A 247 13.67 1.21 -25.31
CA SER A 247 14.07 1.53 -26.70
C SER A 247 15.28 2.48 -26.79
N LEU A 248 15.55 3.26 -25.74
CA LEU A 248 16.70 4.15 -25.64
C LEU A 248 17.97 3.45 -25.12
N GLY A 249 17.91 2.16 -24.79
CA GLY A 249 19.05 1.41 -24.23
C GLY A 249 19.40 1.83 -22.79
N ALA A 250 18.44 2.32 -22.02
CA ALA A 250 18.69 2.78 -20.65
C ALA A 250 19.18 1.65 -19.74
N LYS A 251 18.71 0.41 -19.96
CA LYS A 251 19.14 -0.77 -19.20
C LYS A 251 20.65 -1.01 -19.38
N GLU A 252 21.13 -1.01 -20.62
CA GLU A 252 22.54 -1.23 -20.95
C GLU A 252 23.42 -0.09 -20.43
N PHE A 253 22.94 1.14 -20.51
CA PHE A 253 23.64 2.31 -19.99
C PHE A 253 23.84 2.23 -18.48
N VAL A 254 22.75 1.98 -17.73
CA VAL A 254 22.79 1.86 -16.26
C VAL A 254 23.62 0.65 -15.82
N ALA A 255 23.45 -0.51 -16.47
CA ALA A 255 24.26 -1.70 -16.20
C ALA A 255 25.76 -1.44 -16.47
N GLY A 256 26.09 -0.64 -17.49
CA GLY A 256 27.45 -0.19 -17.77
C GLY A 256 28.05 0.69 -16.66
N LEU A 257 27.27 1.62 -16.14
CA LEU A 257 27.67 2.46 -15.02
C LEU A 257 27.94 1.63 -13.73
N VAL A 258 27.05 0.70 -13.42
CA VAL A 258 27.17 -0.13 -12.21
C VAL A 258 28.31 -1.14 -12.30
N LYS A 259 28.61 -1.70 -13.48
CA LYS A 259 29.79 -2.56 -13.69
C LYS A 259 31.12 -1.84 -13.41
N GLY A 260 31.16 -0.52 -13.54
CA GLY A 260 32.30 0.31 -13.18
C GLY A 260 32.42 0.57 -11.66
N VAL A 261 31.40 0.25 -10.87
CA VAL A 261 31.38 0.44 -9.42
C VAL A 261 31.88 -0.84 -8.75
N SER A 262 33.09 -0.83 -8.22
CA SER A 262 33.72 -1.99 -7.56
C SER A 262 33.67 -1.88 -6.05
N GLY A 263 33.54 -3.02 -5.35
CA GLY A 263 33.73 -3.14 -3.90
C GLY A 263 32.55 -2.71 -3.05
N GLY A 264 32.82 -2.10 -1.89
CA GLY A 264 31.81 -1.77 -0.87
C GLY A 264 30.68 -0.82 -1.27
N TRP A 265 30.81 -0.12 -2.41
CA TRP A 265 29.74 0.74 -2.95
C TRP A 265 28.50 -0.03 -3.41
N LEU A 266 28.65 -1.27 -3.88
CA LEU A 266 27.52 -2.12 -4.24
C LEU A 266 26.64 -2.44 -3.02
N SER A 267 27.23 -2.56 -1.84
CA SER A 267 26.48 -2.82 -0.60
C SER A 267 25.63 -1.62 -0.13
N ILE A 268 25.96 -0.41 -0.57
CA ILE A 268 25.18 0.81 -0.24
C ILE A 268 24.04 1.03 -1.27
N LEU A 269 24.13 0.37 -2.41
CA LEU A 269 23.20 0.60 -3.53
C LEU A 269 21.70 0.45 -3.16
N PRO A 270 21.27 -0.52 -2.33
CA PRO A 270 19.86 -0.58 -1.90
C PRO A 270 19.39 0.69 -1.18
N ALA A 271 20.23 1.28 -0.32
CA ALA A 271 19.87 2.53 0.36
C ALA A 271 19.80 3.71 -0.63
N VAL A 272 20.71 3.75 -1.62
CA VAL A 272 20.66 4.76 -2.68
C VAL A 272 19.40 4.61 -3.51
N ILE A 273 19.03 3.39 -3.90
CA ILE A 273 17.79 3.09 -4.65
C ILE A 273 16.56 3.52 -3.83
N PHE A 274 16.55 3.21 -2.52
CA PHE A 274 15.50 3.67 -1.61
C PHE A 274 15.32 5.19 -1.66
N LEU A 275 16.42 5.95 -1.50
CA LEU A 275 16.38 7.42 -1.53
C LEU A 275 15.95 7.98 -2.90
N VAL A 276 16.44 7.40 -3.99
CA VAL A 276 16.02 7.79 -5.35
C VAL A 276 14.53 7.52 -5.54
N ALA A 277 14.03 6.37 -5.09
CA ALA A 277 12.62 6.03 -5.16
C ALA A 277 11.76 6.97 -4.31
N VAL A 278 12.20 7.31 -3.08
CA VAL A 278 11.53 8.32 -2.23
C VAL A 278 11.41 9.66 -2.96
N PHE A 279 12.51 10.13 -3.54
CA PHE A 279 12.52 11.42 -4.22
C PHE A 279 11.62 11.42 -5.47
N LEU A 280 11.69 10.37 -6.29
CA LEU A 280 10.85 10.24 -7.49
C LEU A 280 9.37 10.16 -7.14
N ALA A 281 9.00 9.31 -6.19
CA ALA A 281 7.61 9.15 -5.77
C ALA A 281 7.06 10.43 -5.14
N PHE A 282 7.86 11.13 -4.32
CA PHE A 282 7.50 12.44 -3.78
C PHE A 282 7.22 13.47 -4.89
N ALA A 283 8.10 13.52 -5.90
CA ALA A 283 8.01 14.50 -6.98
C ALA A 283 6.88 14.20 -7.98
N THR A 284 6.56 12.92 -8.17
CA THR A 284 5.54 12.46 -9.15
C THR A 284 4.17 12.23 -8.51
N GLY A 285 4.12 12.02 -7.19
CA GLY A 285 2.90 11.69 -6.45
C GLY A 285 2.37 10.28 -6.77
N THR A 286 3.24 9.35 -7.20
CA THR A 286 2.83 7.98 -7.50
C THR A 286 3.90 6.96 -7.19
N SER A 287 3.55 5.97 -6.39
CA SER A 287 4.37 4.79 -6.16
C SER A 287 4.47 3.92 -7.41
N TRP A 288 3.36 3.73 -8.12
CA TRP A 288 3.23 2.87 -9.30
C TRP A 288 4.16 3.29 -10.43
N GLY A 289 4.20 4.59 -10.74
CA GLY A 289 5.12 5.14 -11.74
C GLY A 289 6.59 4.97 -11.35
N THR A 290 6.88 5.14 -10.07
CA THR A 290 8.24 5.07 -9.54
C THR A 290 8.82 3.65 -9.64
N PHE A 291 8.13 2.63 -9.12
CA PHE A 291 8.66 1.27 -9.20
C PHE A 291 8.58 0.71 -10.61
N GLY A 292 7.61 1.13 -11.42
CA GLY A 292 7.54 0.77 -12.83
C GLY A 292 8.77 1.21 -13.64
N ILE A 293 9.40 2.31 -13.27
CA ILE A 293 10.65 2.79 -13.87
C ILE A 293 11.86 2.09 -13.25
N LEU A 294 11.94 2.02 -11.93
CA LEU A 294 13.16 1.62 -11.23
C LEU A 294 13.36 0.10 -11.16
N ILE A 295 12.29 -0.71 -11.05
CA ILE A 295 12.44 -2.18 -10.96
C ILE A 295 13.12 -2.76 -12.18
N PRO A 296 12.75 -2.44 -13.43
CA PRO A 296 13.48 -2.93 -14.61
C PRO A 296 14.96 -2.56 -14.61
N ILE A 297 15.31 -1.36 -14.12
CA ILE A 297 16.69 -0.91 -14.00
C ILE A 297 17.43 -1.75 -12.96
N VAL A 298 16.84 -2.02 -11.81
CA VAL A 298 17.42 -2.86 -10.76
C VAL A 298 17.64 -4.28 -11.27
N VAL A 299 16.63 -4.88 -11.93
CA VAL A 299 16.72 -6.22 -12.50
C VAL A 299 17.88 -6.29 -13.49
N SER A 300 17.97 -5.37 -14.43
CA SER A 300 19.05 -5.34 -15.43
C SER A 300 20.43 -5.15 -14.82
N THR A 301 20.51 -4.43 -13.70
CA THR A 301 21.76 -4.15 -12.98
C THR A 301 22.33 -5.40 -12.30
N PHE A 302 21.48 -6.22 -11.70
CA PHE A 302 21.90 -7.36 -10.89
C PHE A 302 21.69 -8.72 -11.57
N SER A 303 21.00 -8.78 -12.72
CA SER A 303 20.79 -10.02 -13.48
C SER A 303 22.12 -10.71 -13.76
N GLY A 304 22.21 -11.98 -13.34
CA GLY A 304 23.42 -12.80 -13.54
C GLY A 304 24.61 -12.48 -12.63
N THR A 305 24.47 -11.56 -11.65
CA THR A 305 25.56 -11.21 -10.72
C THR A 305 25.27 -11.58 -9.26
N ASN A 306 24.34 -10.90 -8.62
CA ASN A 306 23.98 -11.15 -7.21
C ASN A 306 22.47 -11.09 -7.01
N HIS A 307 21.83 -12.25 -7.02
CA HIS A 307 20.38 -12.40 -6.89
C HIS A 307 19.86 -11.85 -5.54
N THR A 308 20.58 -12.03 -4.44
CA THR A 308 20.17 -11.50 -3.12
C THR A 308 20.16 -9.97 -3.13
N MET A 309 21.19 -9.34 -3.68
CA MET A 309 21.24 -7.88 -3.81
C MET A 309 20.16 -7.34 -4.72
N MET A 310 19.78 -8.08 -5.77
CA MET A 310 18.65 -7.73 -6.62
C MET A 310 17.35 -7.69 -5.82
N ILE A 311 17.07 -8.73 -5.04
CA ILE A 311 15.87 -8.80 -4.19
C ILE A 311 15.83 -7.65 -3.17
N ILE A 312 16.96 -7.38 -2.47
CA ILE A 312 17.06 -6.27 -1.51
C ILE A 312 16.82 -4.93 -2.21
N SER A 313 17.37 -4.75 -3.41
CA SER A 313 17.25 -3.51 -4.19
C SER A 313 15.86 -3.31 -4.75
N ILE A 314 15.18 -4.36 -5.20
CA ILE A 314 13.75 -4.32 -5.60
C ILE A 314 12.90 -3.94 -4.40
N SER A 315 13.14 -4.57 -3.25
CA SER A 315 12.44 -4.23 -2.00
C SER A 315 12.68 -2.78 -1.60
N ALA A 316 13.92 -2.29 -1.70
CA ALA A 316 14.26 -0.90 -1.42
C ALA A 316 13.55 0.08 -2.38
N CYS A 317 13.44 -0.29 -3.65
CA CYS A 317 12.68 0.47 -4.64
C CYS A 317 11.19 0.57 -4.27
N MET A 318 10.56 -0.56 -3.98
CA MET A 318 9.16 -0.61 -3.57
C MET A 318 8.90 0.18 -2.29
N ALA A 319 9.75 -0.02 -1.28
CA ALA A 319 9.68 0.68 0.01
C ALA A 319 9.87 2.19 -0.15
N GLY A 320 10.83 2.61 -0.96
CA GLY A 320 11.09 4.02 -1.25
C GLY A 320 9.94 4.68 -2.03
N ALA A 321 9.35 3.96 -2.98
CA ALA A 321 8.19 4.44 -3.72
C ALA A 321 7.00 4.72 -2.79
N VAL A 322 6.67 3.78 -1.88
CA VAL A 322 5.61 3.99 -0.89
C VAL A 322 5.94 5.12 0.08
N CYS A 323 7.20 5.22 0.53
CA CYS A 323 7.62 6.28 1.44
C CYS A 323 7.49 7.67 0.81
N GLY A 324 7.94 7.83 -0.44
CA GLY A 324 7.86 9.11 -1.15
C GLY A 324 6.42 9.51 -1.46
N ASP A 325 5.58 8.56 -1.78
CA ASP A 325 4.15 8.74 -1.99
C ASP A 325 3.46 9.26 -0.71
N HIS A 326 3.68 8.62 0.42
CA HIS A 326 3.19 9.09 1.73
C HIS A 326 3.65 10.50 2.11
N CYS A 327 4.79 10.97 1.60
CA CYS A 327 5.27 12.34 1.83
C CYS A 327 4.63 13.35 0.89
N SER A 328 4.10 12.91 -0.25
CA SER A 328 3.74 13.78 -1.35
C SER A 328 2.36 14.40 -1.18
N PRO A 329 2.25 15.74 -1.28
CA PRO A 329 0.95 16.41 -1.26
C PRO A 329 0.13 16.20 -2.54
N ILE A 330 0.71 15.64 -3.59
CA ILE A 330 0.03 15.33 -4.85
C ILE A 330 -0.20 13.83 -5.03
N SER A 331 0.07 13.03 -3.99
CA SER A 331 -0.17 11.59 -3.99
C SER A 331 -1.65 11.28 -4.12
N ASP A 332 -1.95 10.31 -4.98
CA ASP A 332 -3.30 9.81 -5.19
C ASP A 332 -3.85 9.09 -3.94
N THR A 333 -3.05 8.24 -3.26
CA THR A 333 -3.47 7.56 -2.03
C THR A 333 -3.66 8.52 -0.87
N THR A 334 -2.78 9.50 -0.69
CA THR A 334 -2.89 10.55 0.33
C THR A 334 -4.13 11.43 0.11
N ILE A 335 -4.46 11.75 -1.15
CA ILE A 335 -5.70 12.45 -1.52
C ILE A 335 -6.92 11.59 -1.16
N MET A 336 -6.89 10.29 -1.52
CA MET A 336 -8.01 9.37 -1.24
C MET A 336 -8.19 9.10 0.25
N ALA A 337 -7.10 8.98 1.02
CA ALA A 337 -7.16 8.86 2.48
C ALA A 337 -7.78 10.10 3.13
N SER A 338 -7.39 11.30 2.65
CA SER A 338 -8.00 12.56 3.07
C SER A 338 -9.51 12.60 2.79
N ALA A 339 -9.90 12.17 1.59
CA ALA A 339 -11.31 12.12 1.17
C ALA A 339 -12.10 11.09 1.98
N GLY A 340 -11.55 9.89 2.18
CA GLY A 340 -12.15 8.83 3.00
C GLY A 340 -12.38 9.27 4.44
N ALA A 341 -11.38 9.91 5.06
CA ALA A 341 -11.49 10.49 6.39
C ALA A 341 -12.32 11.78 6.42
N GLN A 342 -12.61 12.40 5.28
CA GLN A 342 -13.13 13.77 5.17
C GLN A 342 -12.29 14.77 5.97
N CYS A 343 -10.98 14.67 5.83
CA CYS A 343 -9.99 15.56 6.41
C CYS A 343 -9.57 16.63 5.39
N ASN A 344 -9.19 17.82 5.86
CA ASN A 344 -8.48 18.75 4.99
C ASN A 344 -7.17 18.09 4.54
N HIS A 345 -6.94 18.06 3.23
CA HIS A 345 -5.81 17.37 2.62
C HIS A 345 -4.45 17.88 3.13
N MET A 346 -4.25 19.19 3.22
CA MET A 346 -3.01 19.74 3.72
C MET A 346 -2.78 19.48 5.22
N ASN A 347 -3.86 19.38 6.00
CA ASN A 347 -3.76 18.96 7.40
C ASN A 347 -3.30 17.50 7.49
N HIS A 348 -3.83 16.62 6.64
CA HIS A 348 -3.39 15.23 6.58
C HIS A 348 -1.89 15.15 6.23
N VAL A 349 -1.46 15.77 5.13
CA VAL A 349 -0.05 15.77 4.70
C VAL A 349 0.87 16.30 5.79
N SER A 350 0.55 17.47 6.37
CA SER A 350 1.41 18.12 7.38
C SER A 350 1.48 17.35 8.71
N THR A 351 0.44 16.62 9.07
CA THR A 351 0.41 15.82 10.31
C THR A 351 1.06 14.45 10.15
N GLN A 352 1.03 13.86 8.97
CA GLN A 352 1.64 12.58 8.65
C GLN A 352 3.15 12.68 8.44
N LEU A 353 3.64 13.78 7.85
CA LEU A 353 5.02 13.96 7.45
C LEU A 353 6.05 13.69 8.56
N PRO A 354 5.90 14.17 9.82
CA PRO A 354 6.83 13.84 10.89
C PRO A 354 6.97 12.33 11.16
N TYR A 355 5.88 11.58 11.11
CA TYR A 355 5.89 10.13 11.29
C TYR A 355 6.62 9.43 10.15
N VAL A 356 6.31 9.80 8.91
CA VAL A 356 6.93 9.23 7.72
C VAL A 356 8.44 9.49 7.69
N ILE A 357 8.90 10.70 8.03
CA ILE A 357 10.34 11.04 8.07
C ILE A 357 11.09 10.15 9.06
N VAL A 358 10.56 9.94 10.26
CA VAL A 358 11.20 9.05 11.25
C VAL A 358 11.36 7.65 10.69
N VAL A 359 10.29 7.08 10.15
CA VAL A 359 10.32 5.73 9.57
C VAL A 359 11.24 5.66 8.36
N ALA A 360 11.26 6.70 7.51
CA ALA A 360 12.13 6.78 6.34
C ALA A 360 13.62 6.77 6.69
N VAL A 361 14.01 7.55 7.70
CA VAL A 361 15.41 7.60 8.17
C VAL A 361 15.85 6.23 8.71
N ILE A 362 15.02 5.60 9.55
CA ILE A 362 15.31 4.27 10.10
C ILE A 362 15.39 3.25 8.96
N SER A 363 14.48 3.29 7.99
CA SER A 363 14.49 2.40 6.83
C SER A 363 15.75 2.57 5.99
N CYS A 364 16.16 3.80 5.73
CA CYS A 364 17.39 4.09 4.98
C CYS A 364 18.62 3.50 5.66
N VAL A 365 18.78 3.70 6.98
CA VAL A 365 19.86 3.10 7.77
C VAL A 365 19.79 1.58 7.70
N THR A 366 18.59 1.02 7.79
CA THR A 366 18.37 -0.43 7.73
C THR A 366 18.74 -1.00 6.36
N TYR A 367 18.47 -0.29 5.25
CA TYR A 367 18.93 -0.71 3.91
C TYR A 367 20.45 -0.66 3.74
N VAL A 368 21.13 0.29 4.37
CA VAL A 368 22.61 0.27 4.42
C VAL A 368 23.08 -1.03 5.09
N ILE A 369 22.55 -1.35 6.26
CA ILE A 369 22.92 -2.58 6.99
C ILE A 369 22.58 -3.83 6.15
N ALA A 370 21.41 -3.88 5.54
CA ALA A 370 20.95 -5.01 4.73
C ALA A 370 21.85 -5.27 3.52
N GLY A 371 22.39 -4.23 2.89
CA GLY A 371 23.31 -4.38 1.78
C GLY A 371 24.65 -5.03 2.17
N PHE A 372 25.09 -4.85 3.41
CA PHE A 372 26.30 -5.53 3.92
C PHE A 372 26.03 -6.94 4.46
N VAL A 373 24.92 -7.10 5.18
CA VAL A 373 24.61 -8.36 5.90
C VAL A 373 23.90 -9.37 4.98
N GLN A 374 23.15 -8.90 3.99
CA GLN A 374 22.38 -9.70 3.03
C GLN A 374 21.44 -10.74 3.70
N ASN A 375 20.91 -10.38 4.88
CA ASN A 375 19.96 -11.18 5.65
C ASN A 375 18.80 -10.27 6.07
N PRO A 376 17.52 -10.68 5.94
CA PRO A 376 16.39 -9.82 6.26
C PRO A 376 16.20 -9.57 7.75
N ILE A 377 16.53 -10.56 8.60
CA ILE A 377 16.17 -10.60 10.03
C ILE A 377 17.03 -9.64 10.86
N ILE A 378 18.36 -9.66 10.65
CA ILE A 378 19.29 -8.85 11.46
C ILE A 378 19.00 -7.35 11.30
N PRO A 379 18.92 -6.79 10.08
CA PRO A 379 18.57 -5.39 9.90
C PRO A 379 17.17 -5.05 10.42
N LEU A 380 16.21 -5.98 10.26
CA LEU A 380 14.85 -5.81 10.77
C LEU A 380 14.82 -5.63 12.29
N ILE A 381 15.53 -6.48 13.04
CA ILE A 381 15.61 -6.39 14.51
C ILE A 381 16.27 -5.07 14.93
N ILE A 382 17.35 -4.67 14.27
CA ILE A 382 18.03 -3.39 14.55
C ILE A 382 17.07 -2.22 14.28
N GLY A 383 16.38 -2.19 13.15
CA GLY A 383 15.44 -1.14 12.81
C GLY A 383 14.24 -1.07 13.75
N LEU A 384 13.65 -2.21 14.14
CA LEU A 384 12.58 -2.26 15.13
C LEU A 384 13.02 -1.74 16.50
N SER A 385 14.28 -2.02 16.90
CA SER A 385 14.84 -1.46 18.13
C SER A 385 14.94 0.05 18.07
N LEU A 386 15.31 0.62 16.91
CA LEU A 386 15.38 2.07 16.72
C LEU A 386 14.02 2.75 16.72
N ILE A 387 12.97 2.07 16.24
CA ILE A 387 11.59 2.60 16.28
C ILE A 387 11.05 2.66 17.71
N HIS A 388 11.47 1.73 18.56
CA HIS A 388 10.99 1.67 19.94
C HIS A 388 11.61 2.78 20.82
N ILE A 389 12.78 3.29 20.46
CA ILE A 389 13.47 4.39 21.17
C ILE A 389 12.88 5.73 20.80
#